data_543dbd9d13a5b4bf1959c5cc4b992fa4
#
_entry.id   543dbd9d13a5b4bf1959c5cc4b992fa4
#
_cell.length_a   1.000
_cell.length_b   1.000
_cell.length_c   1.000
_cell.angle_alpha   90.00
_cell.angle_beta   90.00
_cell.angle_gamma   90.00
#
_symmetry.space_group_name_H-M   'P 1'
#
loop_
_entity.id
_entity.type
_entity.pdbx_description
1 polymer ?
#
loop_
_entity_poly.entity_id
_entity_poly.type
_entity_poly.pdbx_seq_one_letter_code
_entity_poly.pdbx_strand_id
1 'polypeptide(L)'
;MHETRARGSLVILNGDFEGMSYELASDETLIGRNPTTDITLLDEGISREHALILYDERQAGYTIEDLQSTNGTKLNGKRERSANLADGDEIQLGHTRFGFRLGDPAERSSS
;
A
#
# COMPACT_ATOMS: atom_id res chain seq x y z
N MET A 1 -26.87 -13.38 -2.38
CA MET A 1 -25.55 -13.52 -1.85
C MET A 1 -24.55 -12.68 -2.59
N HIS A 2 -23.69 -12.11 -1.91
CA HIS A 2 -22.70 -11.26 -2.54
C HIS A 2 -21.34 -11.60 -1.97
N GLU A 3 -20.36 -11.31 -2.72
CA GLU A 3 -19.01 -11.56 -2.29
C GLU A 3 -18.50 -10.45 -1.46
N THR A 4 -17.73 -10.81 -0.47
CA THR A 4 -17.08 -9.82 0.36
C THR A 4 -15.65 -9.71 -0.09
N ARG A 5 -15.31 -8.54 -0.61
CA ARG A 5 -13.94 -8.26 -1.01
C ARG A 5 -13.07 -8.18 0.23
N ALA A 6 -11.94 -8.86 0.21
CA ALA A 6 -10.98 -8.75 1.29
C ALA A 6 -10.53 -7.29 1.39
N ARG A 7 -10.59 -6.74 2.59
CA ARG A 7 -10.22 -5.34 2.79
C ARG A 7 -8.73 -5.22 2.97
N GLY A 8 -8.13 -4.37 2.16
CA GLY A 8 -6.73 -4.06 2.29
C GLY A 8 -6.55 -2.70 2.92
N SER A 9 -5.48 -2.56 3.68
CA SER A 9 -5.15 -1.27 4.27
C SER A 9 -3.64 -1.14 4.38
N LEU A 10 -3.19 0.11 4.46
CA LEU A 10 -1.79 0.44 4.68
C LEU A 10 -1.68 1.20 5.98
N VAL A 11 -0.71 0.81 6.81
CA VAL A 11 -0.44 1.48 8.08
C VAL A 11 0.98 2.03 8.01
N ILE A 12 1.15 3.30 8.34
CA ILE A 12 2.48 3.90 8.34
C ILE A 12 3.22 3.39 9.57
N LEU A 13 4.43 2.87 9.37
CA LEU A 13 5.19 2.20 10.41
C LEU A 13 6.27 3.06 11.02
N ASN A 14 6.58 4.22 10.45
CA ASN A 14 7.66 5.05 10.99
C ASN A 14 7.39 6.52 10.71
N GLY A 15 8.17 7.39 11.35
CA GLY A 15 8.10 8.82 11.11
C GLY A 15 6.99 9.51 11.87
N ASP A 16 6.72 10.76 11.49
CA ASP A 16 5.79 11.61 12.22
C ASP A 16 4.35 11.13 12.11
N PHE A 17 4.04 10.33 11.11
CA PHE A 17 2.68 9.87 10.89
C PHE A 17 2.52 8.39 11.20
N GLU A 18 3.44 7.85 11.99
CA GLU A 18 3.36 6.45 12.38
C GLU A 18 2.00 6.14 13.01
N GLY A 19 1.39 5.05 12.56
CA GLY A 19 0.09 4.65 13.06
C GLY A 19 -1.09 5.07 12.19
N MET A 20 -0.88 6.03 11.28
CA MET A 20 -1.95 6.38 10.35
C MET A 20 -2.21 5.25 9.38
N SER A 21 -3.48 5.01 9.10
CA SER A 21 -3.84 3.95 8.18
C SER A 21 -4.73 4.47 7.06
N TYR A 22 -4.66 3.80 5.93
CA TYR A 22 -5.43 4.14 4.74
C TYR A 22 -6.11 2.87 4.24
N GLU A 23 -7.42 2.94 4.07
CA GLU A 23 -8.17 1.82 3.49
C GLU A 23 -8.01 1.82 1.99
N LEU A 24 -7.78 0.62 1.44
CA LEU A 24 -7.66 0.45 0.00
C LEU A 24 -9.02 0.02 -0.55
N ALA A 25 -9.96 0.95 -0.53
CA ALA A 25 -11.35 0.65 -0.91
C ALA A 25 -11.57 0.71 -2.41
N SER A 26 -10.69 1.38 -3.14
CA SER A 26 -10.82 1.53 -4.59
C SER A 26 -10.06 0.44 -5.30
N ASP A 27 -10.38 0.26 -6.59
CA ASP A 27 -9.65 -0.70 -7.40
C ASP A 27 -8.24 -0.25 -7.68
N GLU A 28 -7.99 1.06 -7.63
CA GLU A 28 -6.65 1.63 -7.84
C GLU A 28 -6.38 2.66 -6.77
N THR A 29 -5.19 2.63 -6.21
CA THR A 29 -4.75 3.61 -5.22
C THR A 29 -3.38 4.11 -5.62
N LEU A 30 -3.30 5.38 -5.93
CA LEU A 30 -2.06 6.01 -6.37
C LEU A 30 -1.38 6.67 -5.17
N ILE A 31 -0.10 6.37 -5.00
CA ILE A 31 0.68 6.88 -3.87
C ILE A 31 1.82 7.71 -4.41
N GLY A 32 1.99 8.90 -3.85
CA GLY A 32 3.07 9.75 -4.27
C GLY A 32 3.14 11.04 -3.48
N ARG A 33 4.00 11.95 -3.94
CA ARG A 33 4.21 13.22 -3.30
C ARG A 33 3.28 14.31 -3.87
N ASN A 34 2.72 14.06 -5.03
CA ASN A 34 1.83 15.01 -5.69
C ASN A 34 0.49 15.06 -4.96
N PRO A 35 -0.03 16.25 -4.67
CA PRO A 35 -1.32 16.35 -3.97
C PRO A 35 -2.50 15.71 -4.69
N THR A 36 -2.37 15.40 -5.97
CA THR A 36 -3.44 14.73 -6.70
C THR A 36 -3.45 13.22 -6.50
N THR A 37 -2.47 12.65 -5.79
CA THR A 37 -2.46 11.23 -5.53
C THR A 37 -3.49 10.88 -4.45
N ASP A 38 -3.88 9.61 -4.41
CA ASP A 38 -4.86 9.14 -3.43
C ASP A 38 -4.27 9.11 -2.03
N ILE A 39 -3.01 8.71 -1.92
CA ILE A 39 -2.27 8.79 -0.67
C ILE A 39 -1.10 9.73 -0.93
N THR A 40 -1.13 10.89 -0.31
CA THR A 40 -0.10 11.91 -0.53
C THR A 40 0.84 11.93 0.65
N LEU A 41 2.13 11.79 0.36
CA LEU A 41 3.16 11.73 1.40
C LEU A 41 4.19 12.83 1.13
N LEU A 42 4.57 13.56 2.16
CA LEU A 42 5.53 14.65 2.05
C LEU A 42 6.94 14.15 2.36
N ASP A 43 7.33 13.10 1.70
CA ASP A 43 8.64 12.48 1.87
C ASP A 43 9.46 12.78 0.61
N GLU A 44 10.60 13.42 0.77
CA GLU A 44 11.42 13.82 -0.37
C GLU A 44 11.96 12.62 -1.15
N GLY A 45 12.02 11.46 -0.52
CA GLY A 45 12.43 10.25 -1.20
C GLY A 45 11.34 9.62 -2.05
N ILE A 46 10.13 10.19 -2.01
CA ILE A 46 9.00 9.67 -2.76
C ILE A 46 8.79 10.50 -4.01
N SER A 47 8.66 9.83 -5.15
CA SER A 47 8.41 10.50 -6.42
C SER A 47 6.99 11.06 -6.44
N ARG A 48 6.72 11.99 -7.36
CA ARG A 48 5.41 12.63 -7.45
C ARG A 48 4.30 11.60 -7.62
N GLU A 49 4.52 10.64 -8.52
CA GLU A 49 3.66 9.46 -8.65
C GLU A 49 4.59 8.27 -8.50
N HIS A 50 4.53 7.62 -7.37
CA HIS A 50 5.55 6.66 -7.01
C HIS A 50 5.11 5.22 -7.23
N ALA A 51 3.94 4.86 -6.75
CA ALA A 51 3.47 3.49 -6.81
C ALA A 51 1.97 3.44 -6.95
N LEU A 52 1.48 2.36 -7.52
CA LEU A 52 0.07 2.14 -7.73
C LEU A 52 -0.30 0.80 -7.13
N ILE A 53 -1.32 0.79 -6.28
CA ILE A 53 -1.84 -0.45 -5.73
C ILE A 53 -3.13 -0.77 -6.45
N LEU A 54 -3.22 -2.00 -6.93
CA LEU A 54 -4.36 -2.45 -7.73
C LEU A 54 -5.03 -3.62 -7.03
N TYR A 55 -6.34 -3.64 -7.08
CA TYR A 55 -7.11 -4.80 -6.64
C TYR A 55 -7.44 -5.64 -7.86
N ASP A 56 -7.14 -6.93 -7.79
CA ASP A 56 -7.40 -7.86 -8.88
C ASP A 56 -8.50 -8.82 -8.43
N GLU A 57 -9.66 -8.71 -9.07
CA GLU A 57 -10.80 -9.55 -8.72
C GLU A 57 -10.54 -11.03 -9.01
N ARG A 58 -9.78 -11.30 -10.04
CA ARG A 58 -9.51 -12.69 -10.42
C ARG A 58 -8.74 -13.42 -9.34
N GLN A 59 -7.78 -12.72 -8.75
CA GLN A 59 -6.96 -13.31 -7.69
C GLN A 59 -7.49 -12.99 -6.32
N ALA A 60 -8.52 -12.13 -6.25
CA ALA A 60 -9.07 -11.66 -4.99
C ALA A 60 -7.97 -11.09 -4.10
N GLY A 61 -7.06 -10.32 -4.70
CA GLY A 61 -5.91 -9.81 -3.98
C GLY A 61 -5.41 -8.50 -4.54
N TYR A 62 -4.36 -8.00 -3.92
CA TYR A 62 -3.78 -6.71 -4.26
C TYR A 62 -2.38 -6.88 -4.83
N THR A 63 -2.03 -6.01 -5.75
CA THR A 63 -0.67 -5.94 -6.29
C THR A 63 -0.18 -4.50 -6.17
N ILE A 64 1.13 -4.34 -6.14
CA ILE A 64 1.73 -3.02 -6.13
C ILE A 64 2.66 -2.91 -7.34
N GLU A 65 2.63 -1.74 -8.00
CA GLU A 65 3.47 -1.48 -9.15
C GLU A 65 4.25 -0.19 -8.91
N ASP A 66 5.54 -0.24 -9.18
CA ASP A 66 6.38 0.95 -9.13
C ASP A 66 6.22 1.72 -10.44
N LEU A 67 5.98 3.02 -10.34
CA LEU A 67 5.74 3.85 -11.51
C LEU A 67 7.04 4.54 -11.96
N GLN A 68 8.11 3.76 -12.06
CA GLN A 68 9.42 4.26 -12.48
C GLN A 68 9.91 5.35 -11.55
N SER A 69 9.73 5.10 -10.25
CA SER A 69 10.15 6.06 -9.23
C SER A 69 11.67 6.16 -9.19
N THR A 70 12.16 7.29 -8.67
CA THR A 70 13.58 7.52 -8.57
C THR A 70 14.25 6.54 -7.62
N ASN A 71 13.65 6.31 -6.46
CA ASN A 71 14.28 5.49 -5.43
C ASN A 71 13.75 4.07 -5.36
N GLY A 72 12.71 3.76 -6.14
CA GLY A 72 12.17 2.41 -6.19
C GLY A 72 11.15 2.15 -5.10
N THR A 73 10.51 1.00 -5.23
CA THR A 73 9.55 0.48 -4.27
C THR A 73 10.14 -0.81 -3.72
N LYS A 74 10.18 -0.92 -2.38
CA LYS A 74 10.71 -2.12 -1.75
C LYS A 74 9.60 -2.89 -1.08
N LEU A 75 9.63 -4.20 -1.26
CA LEU A 75 8.71 -5.11 -0.60
C LEU A 75 9.53 -6.03 0.28
N ASN A 76 9.31 -5.94 1.58
CA ASN A 76 10.07 -6.72 2.57
C ASN A 76 11.57 -6.56 2.40
N GLY A 77 11.99 -5.32 2.09
CA GLY A 77 13.41 -5.00 1.94
C GLY A 77 13.98 -5.22 0.57
N LYS A 78 13.19 -5.76 -0.36
CA LYS A 78 13.68 -6.06 -1.70
C LYS A 78 13.00 -5.16 -2.71
N ARG A 79 13.79 -4.57 -3.61
CA ARG A 79 13.27 -3.69 -4.64
C ARG A 79 12.48 -4.50 -5.67
N GLU A 80 11.24 -4.09 -5.92
CA GLU A 80 10.37 -4.77 -6.86
C GLU A 80 9.72 -3.75 -7.80
N ARG A 81 9.54 -4.14 -9.03
CA ARG A 81 8.78 -3.31 -9.97
C ARG A 81 7.30 -3.60 -9.88
N SER A 82 6.95 -4.82 -9.56
CA SER A 82 5.58 -5.26 -9.47
C SER A 82 5.56 -6.50 -8.61
N ALA A 83 4.60 -6.58 -7.70
CA ALA A 83 4.54 -7.72 -6.80
C ALA A 83 3.14 -7.87 -6.23
N ASN A 84 2.78 -9.11 -5.93
CA ASN A 84 1.56 -9.39 -5.20
C ASN A 84 1.79 -9.07 -3.73
N LEU A 85 0.76 -8.55 -3.08
CA LEU A 85 0.84 -8.18 -1.67
C LEU A 85 0.16 -9.23 -0.83
N ALA A 86 0.80 -9.60 0.28
CA ALA A 86 0.26 -10.54 1.25
C ALA A 86 0.12 -9.86 2.59
N ASP A 87 -0.82 -10.32 3.40
CA ASP A 87 -1.02 -9.75 4.73
C ASP A 87 0.28 -9.79 5.50
N GLY A 88 0.65 -8.65 6.07
CA GLY A 88 1.88 -8.55 6.85
C GLY A 88 3.08 -8.08 6.06
N ASP A 89 2.95 -7.89 4.74
CA ASP A 89 4.07 -7.40 3.95
C ASP A 89 4.43 -5.98 4.36
N GLU A 90 5.71 -5.66 4.26
CA GLU A 90 6.19 -4.31 4.53
C GLU A 90 6.61 -3.66 3.21
N ILE A 91 6.08 -2.48 2.96
CA ILE A 91 6.35 -1.72 1.75
C ILE A 91 7.14 -0.48 2.13
N GLN A 92 8.20 -0.17 1.39
CA GLN A 92 8.97 1.04 1.65
C GLN A 92 9.02 1.91 0.40
N LEU A 93 8.62 3.15 0.54
CA LEU A 93 8.70 4.17 -0.49
C LEU A 93 9.47 5.33 0.11
N GLY A 94 10.63 5.67 -0.50
CA GLY A 94 11.47 6.69 0.08
C GLY A 94 11.89 6.30 1.48
N HIS A 95 11.61 7.15 2.46
CA HIS A 95 11.91 6.89 3.86
C HIS A 95 10.71 6.36 4.63
N THR A 96 9.56 6.24 3.97
CA THR A 96 8.33 5.86 4.63
C THR A 96 8.08 4.37 4.46
N ARG A 97 7.80 3.69 5.57
CA ARG A 97 7.48 2.28 5.55
C ARG A 97 6.02 2.07 5.91
N PHE A 98 5.39 1.14 5.21
CA PHE A 98 3.99 0.78 5.42
C PHE A 98 3.89 -0.69 5.73
N GLY A 99 2.92 -1.04 6.58
CA GLY A 99 2.51 -2.42 6.73
C GLY A 99 1.25 -2.64 5.92
N PHE A 100 1.22 -3.67 5.10
CA PHE A 100 0.04 -4.04 4.34
C PHE A 100 -0.76 -5.05 5.15
N ARG A 101 -2.05 -4.79 5.29
CA ARG A 101 -2.94 -5.65 6.07
C ARG A 101 -4.13 -6.06 5.23
N LEU A 102 -4.49 -7.32 5.34
CA LEU A 102 -5.69 -7.86 4.71
C LEU A 102 -6.64 -8.34 5.79
N GLY A 103 -7.92 -8.15 5.53
CA GLY A 103 -8.93 -8.68 6.40
C GLY A 103 -9.67 -7.59 7.13
N ASP A 104 -10.81 -7.97 7.69
CA ASP A 104 -11.65 -7.09 8.46
C ASP A 104 -11.01 -6.90 9.84
N PRO A 105 -10.87 -5.66 10.32
CA PRO A 105 -10.35 -5.46 11.68
C PRO A 105 -11.10 -6.25 12.73
N ALA A 106 -12.41 -6.45 12.54
CA ALA A 106 -13.20 -7.24 13.48
C ALA A 106 -12.77 -8.70 13.49
N GLU A 107 -12.40 -9.23 12.33
CA GLU A 107 -11.92 -10.60 12.26
C GLU A 107 -10.58 -10.74 12.97
N ARG A 108 -9.72 -9.75 12.80
CA ARG A 108 -8.40 -9.80 13.45
C ARG A 108 -8.53 -9.76 14.96
N SER A 109 -9.46 -8.98 15.46
CA SER A 109 -9.55 -8.81 16.89
C SER A 109 -10.28 -9.97 17.56
N SER A 110 -10.96 -10.80 16.80
CA SER A 110 -11.70 -11.91 17.38
C SER A 110 -10.88 -13.17 17.54
N SER A 111 -9.69 -13.20 17.03
CA SER A 111 -8.86 -14.40 17.09
C SER A 111 -8.20 -14.61 18.45
#